data_997734b3bde9173d74ed67c51285f1a5
#
_entry.id   997734b3bde9173d74ed67c51285f1a5
#
_cell.length_a   1.000
_cell.length_b   1.000
_cell.length_c   1.000
_cell.angle_alpha   90.00
_cell.angle_beta   90.00
_cell.angle_gamma   90.00
#
_symmetry.space_group_name_H-M   'P 1'
#
loop_
_entity.id
_entity.type
_entity.pdbx_description
1 polymer ?
#
loop_
_entity_poly.entity_id
_entity_poly.type
_entity_poly.pdbx_seq_one_letter_code
_entity_poly.pdbx_strand_id
1 'polypeptide(L)'
;MYARAAVKGRDPRMFTVAGDSNSEYWWMMHPIANGQFDFSQTPDLRAVAQRFAPSFNREDMAAKGGFRVAGMFLPELTDKKICGPKEGLYECELRVSKASVVFILVGTGDHFQWREYEGNLRRMVDTAIALGVVPVLSTKADDLEEWQGGAPHDYINSVIRRVAAAYGLPLIDLYAGTRGLPVVPNPELPNRPFTKNGLLDEWGYYFHLSPQAKRLRTLSLLWVMQRF
;
A
#
# COMPACT_ATOMS: atom_id res chain seq x y z
N MET A 1 -13.75 -12.97 -7.61
CA MET A 1 -12.88 -12.99 -6.41
C MET A 1 -13.59 -12.40 -5.19
N TYR A 2 -14.12 -11.19 -5.25
CA TYR A 2 -14.83 -10.55 -4.12
C TYR A 2 -16.01 -11.38 -3.56
N ALA A 3 -16.86 -11.92 -4.43
CA ALA A 3 -17.94 -12.80 -3.99
C ALA A 3 -17.46 -14.07 -3.25
N ARG A 4 -16.26 -14.56 -3.55
CA ARG A 4 -15.64 -15.68 -2.84
C ARG A 4 -15.10 -15.30 -1.46
N ALA A 5 -14.74 -14.03 -1.26
CA ALA A 5 -14.28 -13.53 0.03
C ALA A 5 -15.40 -13.59 1.09
N ALA A 6 -16.61 -13.19 0.72
CA ALA A 6 -17.76 -13.29 1.61
C ALA A 6 -18.05 -14.74 2.06
N VAL A 7 -17.89 -15.72 1.15
CA VAL A 7 -18.07 -17.16 1.46
C VAL A 7 -17.04 -17.67 2.47
N LYS A 8 -15.84 -17.06 2.54
CA LYS A 8 -14.78 -17.41 3.49
C LYS A 8 -14.85 -16.67 4.84
N GLY A 9 -15.96 -16.02 5.15
CA GLY A 9 -16.16 -15.34 6.43
C GLY A 9 -15.41 -14.00 6.53
N ARG A 10 -15.10 -13.37 5.41
CA ARG A 10 -14.53 -12.03 5.34
C ARG A 10 -15.63 -10.97 5.44
N ASP A 11 -15.34 -9.86 6.10
CA ASP A 11 -16.28 -8.72 6.16
C ASP A 11 -16.15 -7.88 4.86
N PRO A 12 -17.22 -7.75 4.06
CA PRO A 12 -17.20 -6.96 2.83
C PRO A 12 -17.09 -5.45 3.06
N ARG A 13 -17.13 -4.99 4.31
CA ARG A 13 -16.91 -3.58 4.69
C ARG A 13 -15.50 -3.35 5.24
N MET A 14 -14.65 -4.38 5.21
CA MET A 14 -13.28 -4.31 5.71
C MET A 14 -12.28 -4.46 4.59
N PHE A 15 -11.32 -3.55 4.57
CA PHE A 15 -10.06 -3.71 3.87
C PHE A 15 -8.88 -3.60 4.85
N THR A 16 -7.71 -3.98 4.43
CA THR A 16 -6.46 -3.83 5.16
C THR A 16 -5.35 -3.40 4.21
N VAL A 17 -4.24 -2.94 4.76
CA VAL A 17 -3.07 -2.49 4.01
C VAL A 17 -1.84 -3.29 4.42
N ALA A 18 -1.04 -3.68 3.42
CA ALA A 18 0.31 -4.18 3.60
C ALA A 18 1.26 -3.27 2.85
N GLY A 19 2.21 -2.65 3.56
CA GLY A 19 3.05 -1.64 2.95
C GLY A 19 4.21 -1.15 3.80
N ASP A 20 4.91 -0.17 3.28
CA ASP A 20 6.02 0.52 3.92
C ASP A 20 5.57 1.81 4.64
N SER A 21 6.52 2.70 4.97
CA SER A 21 6.27 3.96 5.66
C SER A 21 5.20 4.85 5.00
N ASN A 22 5.11 4.83 3.67
CA ASN A 22 4.08 5.59 2.98
C ASN A 22 2.67 5.08 3.22
N SER A 23 2.53 3.86 3.71
CA SER A 23 1.26 3.17 3.94
C SER A 23 0.84 3.15 5.41
N GLU A 24 1.63 3.73 6.30
CA GLU A 24 1.30 3.80 7.71
C GLU A 24 -0.01 4.55 7.95
N TYR A 25 -0.69 4.17 9.02
CA TYR A 25 -1.98 4.71 9.46
C TYR A 25 -2.05 6.24 9.40
N TRP A 26 -1.07 6.92 9.97
CA TRP A 26 -1.04 8.39 10.07
C TRP A 26 -1.06 9.11 8.72
N TRP A 27 -0.47 8.49 7.71
CA TRP A 27 -0.35 9.09 6.38
C TRP A 27 -1.48 8.70 5.43
N MET A 28 -2.13 7.58 5.68
CA MET A 28 -3.09 7.00 4.74
C MET A 28 -4.52 6.95 5.28
N MET A 29 -4.71 6.48 6.51
CA MET A 29 -6.03 6.21 7.09
C MET A 29 -6.53 7.35 7.96
N HIS A 30 -5.66 7.87 8.82
CA HIS A 30 -5.99 8.86 9.83
C HIS A 30 -6.70 10.11 9.30
N PRO A 31 -6.32 10.71 8.14
CA PRO A 31 -7.03 11.88 7.62
C PRO A 31 -8.51 11.63 7.34
N ILE A 32 -8.88 10.42 6.95
CA ILE A 32 -10.30 10.04 6.77
C ILE A 32 -10.94 9.74 8.13
N ALA A 33 -10.26 8.98 8.98
CA ALA A 33 -10.75 8.57 10.29
C ALA A 33 -11.13 9.78 11.18
N ASN A 34 -10.34 10.83 11.16
CA ASN A 34 -10.56 12.03 11.97
C ASN A 34 -11.32 13.16 11.24
N GLY A 35 -11.86 12.89 10.05
CA GLY A 35 -12.67 13.85 9.29
C GLY A 35 -11.90 15.00 8.62
N GLN A 36 -10.57 14.92 8.56
CA GLN A 36 -9.72 15.97 7.94
C GLN A 36 -9.57 15.81 6.43
N PHE A 37 -10.00 14.67 5.87
CA PHE A 37 -9.88 14.46 4.42
C PHE A 37 -10.92 15.29 3.67
N ASP A 38 -10.45 16.16 2.77
CA ASP A 38 -11.32 17.01 1.97
C ASP A 38 -11.92 16.25 0.78
N PHE A 39 -13.24 16.07 0.80
CA PHE A 39 -14.03 15.45 -0.27
C PHE A 39 -14.72 16.46 -1.20
N SER A 40 -14.41 17.75 -1.11
CA SER A 40 -15.13 18.79 -1.89
C SER A 40 -15.13 18.53 -3.40
N GLN A 41 -14.00 18.04 -3.94
CA GLN A 41 -13.85 17.71 -5.36
C GLN A 41 -14.28 16.28 -5.73
N THR A 42 -14.56 15.44 -4.75
CA THR A 42 -14.92 14.03 -4.93
C THR A 42 -16.00 13.60 -3.93
N PRO A 43 -17.16 14.27 -3.95
CA PRO A 43 -18.21 14.06 -2.91
C PRO A 43 -18.73 12.62 -2.89
N ASP A 44 -18.76 11.93 -4.03
CA ASP A 44 -19.22 10.55 -4.15
C ASP A 44 -18.35 9.56 -3.36
N LEU A 45 -17.06 9.87 -3.20
CA LEU A 45 -16.14 9.01 -2.45
C LEU A 45 -16.34 9.09 -0.94
N ARG A 46 -17.06 10.09 -0.45
CA ARG A 46 -17.43 10.17 0.98
C ARG A 46 -18.30 8.98 1.40
N ALA A 47 -19.24 8.58 0.58
CA ALA A 47 -20.07 7.40 0.87
C ALA A 47 -19.24 6.10 0.89
N VAL A 48 -18.25 6.01 0.00
CA VAL A 48 -17.30 4.89 0.01
C VAL A 48 -16.49 4.87 1.31
N ALA A 49 -15.92 5.99 1.72
CA ALA A 49 -15.19 6.10 2.97
C ALA A 49 -16.05 5.72 4.18
N GLN A 50 -17.32 6.16 4.23
CA GLN A 50 -18.26 5.80 5.29
C GLN A 50 -18.55 4.29 5.32
N ARG A 51 -18.75 3.66 4.16
CA ARG A 51 -18.98 2.21 4.06
C ARG A 51 -17.83 1.41 4.66
N PHE A 52 -16.60 1.88 4.49
CA PHE A 52 -15.37 1.23 4.96
C PHE A 52 -14.79 1.87 6.23
N ALA A 53 -15.57 2.67 6.94
CA ALA A 53 -15.13 3.37 8.15
C ALA A 53 -14.42 2.49 9.19
N PRO A 54 -14.83 1.23 9.44
CA PRO A 54 -14.11 0.38 10.38
C PRO A 54 -12.64 0.15 10.02
N SER A 55 -12.30 0.11 8.71
CA SER A 55 -10.90 -0.03 8.26
C SER A 55 -10.10 1.24 8.47
N PHE A 56 -10.69 2.41 8.27
CA PHE A 56 -10.00 3.68 8.49
C PHE A 56 -9.72 3.97 9.97
N ASN A 57 -10.42 3.32 10.89
CA ASN A 57 -10.28 3.51 12.35
C ASN A 57 -9.34 2.49 13.02
N ARG A 58 -8.50 1.78 12.26
CA ARG A 58 -7.56 0.82 12.81
C ARG A 58 -6.17 0.96 12.18
N GLU A 59 -5.15 0.63 12.94
CA GLU A 59 -3.79 0.46 12.43
C GLU A 59 -3.61 -0.94 11.83
N ASP A 60 -2.96 -1.00 10.68
CA ASP A 60 -2.62 -2.25 10.00
C ASP A 60 -1.24 -2.73 10.46
N MET A 61 -1.14 -3.93 11.03
CA MET A 61 0.13 -4.51 11.52
C MET A 61 1.14 -4.72 10.38
N ALA A 62 0.65 -4.95 9.17
CA ALA A 62 1.47 -5.17 7.98
C ALA A 62 1.83 -3.88 7.21
N ALA A 63 1.54 -2.68 7.77
CA ALA A 63 1.86 -1.40 7.17
C ALA A 63 2.77 -0.59 8.11
N LYS A 64 4.09 -0.65 7.89
CA LYS A 64 5.06 0.01 8.78
C LYS A 64 6.35 0.36 8.07
N GLY A 65 6.97 1.45 8.52
CA GLY A 65 8.26 1.91 8.01
C GLY A 65 9.35 0.85 8.03
N GLY A 66 10.13 0.79 6.96
CA GLY A 66 11.21 -0.17 6.79
C GLY A 66 10.80 -1.58 6.38
N PHE A 67 9.51 -1.86 6.22
CA PHE A 67 9.06 -3.18 5.80
C PHE A 67 9.44 -3.47 4.34
N ARG A 68 9.89 -4.71 4.14
CA ARG A 68 10.16 -5.34 2.84
C ARG A 68 9.25 -6.53 2.66
N VAL A 69 8.99 -6.91 1.41
CA VAL A 69 8.08 -8.02 1.12
C VAL A 69 8.50 -9.30 1.81
N ALA A 70 9.81 -9.63 1.79
CA ALA A 70 10.33 -10.82 2.47
C ALA A 70 10.07 -10.80 3.98
N GLY A 71 10.22 -9.63 4.62
CA GLY A 71 10.00 -9.45 6.07
C GLY A 71 8.55 -9.66 6.50
N MET A 72 7.58 -9.48 5.60
CA MET A 72 6.16 -9.68 5.87
C MET A 72 5.81 -11.12 6.30
N PHE A 73 6.66 -12.08 5.96
CA PHE A 73 6.48 -13.51 6.24
C PHE A 73 7.30 -14.03 7.41
N LEU A 74 8.03 -13.16 8.11
CA LEU A 74 8.88 -13.55 9.24
C LEU A 74 8.07 -13.60 10.55
N PRO A 75 7.90 -14.78 11.16
CA PRO A 75 7.17 -14.89 12.42
C PRO A 75 7.81 -14.13 13.58
N GLU A 76 9.12 -13.92 13.53
CA GLU A 76 9.91 -13.23 14.55
C GLU A 76 9.52 -11.75 14.70
N LEU A 77 8.93 -11.16 13.66
CA LEU A 77 8.50 -9.75 13.64
C LEU A 77 7.08 -9.56 14.18
N THR A 78 6.42 -10.61 14.65
CA THR A 78 5.01 -10.56 15.08
C THR A 78 4.86 -10.58 16.60
N ASP A 79 3.81 -9.92 17.10
CA ASP A 79 3.38 -10.06 18.50
C ASP A 79 2.70 -11.43 18.68
N LYS A 80 3.32 -12.31 19.44
CA LYS A 80 2.82 -13.68 19.71
C LYS A 80 1.57 -13.72 20.59
N LYS A 81 1.16 -12.59 21.17
CA LYS A 81 -0.14 -12.47 21.85
C LYS A 81 -1.32 -12.38 20.88
N ILE A 82 -1.04 -11.92 19.66
CA ILE A 82 -2.05 -11.69 18.61
C ILE A 82 -1.90 -12.69 17.47
N CYS A 83 -0.68 -12.95 17.06
CA CYS A 83 -0.33 -13.78 15.92
C CYS A 83 0.02 -15.21 16.33
N GLY A 84 -0.32 -16.15 15.48
CA GLY A 84 0.08 -17.54 15.68
C GLY A 84 1.60 -17.74 15.63
N PRO A 85 2.10 -18.85 16.20
CA PRO A 85 3.55 -19.06 16.37
C PRO A 85 4.33 -19.08 15.05
N LYS A 86 3.69 -19.45 13.95
CA LYS A 86 4.28 -19.53 12.60
C LYS A 86 3.77 -18.47 11.64
N GLU A 87 2.88 -17.58 12.08
CA GLU A 87 2.36 -16.50 11.22
C GLU A 87 3.38 -15.38 11.10
N GLY A 88 3.64 -14.92 9.88
CA GLY A 88 4.26 -13.63 9.61
C GLY A 88 3.25 -12.48 9.76
N LEU A 89 3.74 -11.25 9.71
CA LEU A 89 2.91 -10.05 9.85
C LEU A 89 1.75 -10.01 8.86
N TYR A 90 2.01 -10.36 7.61
CA TYR A 90 1.01 -10.33 6.55
C TYR A 90 -0.11 -11.35 6.76
N GLU A 91 0.26 -12.59 7.08
CA GLU A 91 -0.70 -13.67 7.35
C GLU A 91 -1.55 -13.36 8.58
N CYS A 92 -0.92 -12.87 9.64
CA CYS A 92 -1.58 -12.44 10.87
C CYS A 92 -2.56 -11.29 10.60
N GLU A 93 -2.12 -10.25 9.87
CA GLU A 93 -2.96 -9.11 9.49
C GLU A 93 -4.20 -9.57 8.73
N LEU A 94 -4.02 -10.40 7.70
CA LEU A 94 -5.14 -10.92 6.92
C LEU A 94 -6.14 -11.72 7.76
N ARG A 95 -5.67 -12.46 8.77
CA ARG A 95 -6.54 -13.21 9.67
C ARG A 95 -7.29 -12.31 10.64
N VAL A 96 -6.58 -11.40 11.30
CA VAL A 96 -7.11 -10.56 12.38
C VAL A 96 -8.08 -9.51 11.84
N SER A 97 -7.76 -8.86 10.73
CA SER A 97 -8.61 -7.82 10.13
C SER A 97 -9.93 -8.36 9.59
N LYS A 98 -10.00 -9.65 9.25
CA LYS A 98 -11.12 -10.25 8.49
C LYS A 98 -11.43 -9.49 7.19
N ALA A 99 -10.50 -8.71 6.69
CA ALA A 99 -10.67 -7.89 5.50
C ALA A 99 -11.01 -8.75 4.27
N SER A 100 -11.88 -8.23 3.42
CA SER A 100 -12.21 -8.83 2.11
C SER A 100 -11.28 -8.35 1.00
N VAL A 101 -10.58 -7.24 1.22
CA VAL A 101 -9.63 -6.62 0.28
C VAL A 101 -8.34 -6.29 1.03
N VAL A 102 -7.19 -6.51 0.39
CA VAL A 102 -5.89 -6.03 0.86
C VAL A 102 -5.23 -5.16 -0.20
N PHE A 103 -4.83 -3.95 0.18
CA PHE A 103 -3.98 -3.09 -0.63
C PHE A 103 -2.51 -3.41 -0.34
N ILE A 104 -1.76 -3.78 -1.38
CA ILE A 104 -0.36 -4.14 -1.30
C ILE A 104 0.46 -2.99 -1.91
N LEU A 105 1.13 -2.23 -1.05
CA LEU A 105 1.83 -0.97 -1.33
C LEU A 105 3.30 -1.10 -0.89
N VAL A 106 4.01 -2.07 -1.46
CA VAL A 106 5.38 -2.45 -1.11
C VAL A 106 6.35 -2.23 -2.26
N GLY A 107 7.64 -2.19 -1.96
CA GLY A 107 8.69 -2.14 -2.97
C GLY A 107 9.79 -1.12 -2.68
N THR A 108 9.53 -0.07 -1.90
CA THR A 108 10.53 0.96 -1.59
C THR A 108 11.74 0.36 -0.85
N GLY A 109 11.51 -0.50 0.13
CA GLY A 109 12.56 -1.17 0.89
C GLY A 109 13.22 -2.35 0.17
N ASP A 110 12.68 -2.79 -0.97
CA ASP A 110 13.09 -4.02 -1.65
C ASP A 110 14.17 -3.83 -2.71
N HIS A 111 14.61 -2.60 -2.96
CA HIS A 111 15.52 -2.25 -4.06
C HIS A 111 16.87 -2.98 -4.04
N PHE A 112 17.43 -3.29 -2.87
CA PHE A 112 18.67 -4.08 -2.79
C PHE A 112 18.45 -5.58 -2.90
N GLN A 113 17.24 -6.07 -2.65
CA GLN A 113 16.84 -7.49 -2.74
C GLN A 113 15.89 -7.74 -3.92
N TRP A 114 16.00 -6.95 -4.95
CA TRP A 114 15.08 -6.90 -6.08
C TRP A 114 14.94 -8.22 -6.84
N ARG A 115 15.96 -9.08 -6.84
CA ARG A 115 15.91 -10.38 -7.53
C ARG A 115 14.87 -11.33 -6.94
N GLU A 116 14.61 -11.21 -5.64
CA GLU A 116 13.63 -12.02 -4.92
C GLU A 116 12.24 -11.37 -4.88
N TYR A 117 12.16 -10.08 -5.28
CA TYR A 117 10.96 -9.27 -5.11
C TYR A 117 9.74 -9.87 -5.79
N GLU A 118 9.86 -10.33 -7.06
CA GLU A 118 8.72 -10.91 -7.79
C GLU A 118 8.18 -12.17 -7.11
N GLY A 119 9.08 -13.07 -6.70
CA GLY A 119 8.68 -14.30 -6.00
C GLY A 119 7.94 -14.00 -4.69
N ASN A 120 8.45 -13.06 -3.91
CA ASN A 120 7.85 -12.65 -2.66
C ASN A 120 6.51 -11.92 -2.87
N LEU A 121 6.38 -11.04 -3.88
CA LEU A 121 5.12 -10.37 -4.21
C LEU A 121 4.05 -11.39 -4.65
N ARG A 122 4.42 -12.37 -5.48
CA ARG A 122 3.52 -13.46 -5.86
C ARG A 122 3.06 -14.25 -4.65
N ARG A 123 3.95 -14.54 -3.70
CA ARG A 123 3.60 -15.19 -2.44
C ARG A 123 2.57 -14.37 -1.65
N MET A 124 2.68 -13.03 -1.58
CA MET A 124 1.65 -12.18 -0.96
C MET A 124 0.30 -12.32 -1.66
N VAL A 125 0.30 -12.27 -3.00
CA VAL A 125 -0.91 -12.42 -3.82
C VAL A 125 -1.55 -13.79 -3.58
N ASP A 126 -0.78 -14.86 -3.67
CA ASP A 126 -1.26 -16.24 -3.48
C ASP A 126 -1.83 -16.44 -2.07
N THR A 127 -1.15 -15.92 -1.05
CA THR A 127 -1.61 -15.98 0.35
C THR A 127 -2.96 -15.27 0.52
N ALA A 128 -3.11 -14.06 -0.03
CA ALA A 128 -4.40 -13.35 0.03
C ALA A 128 -5.52 -14.13 -0.64
N ILE A 129 -5.28 -14.61 -1.88
CA ILE A 129 -6.26 -15.39 -2.64
C ILE A 129 -6.65 -16.68 -1.91
N ALA A 130 -5.67 -17.41 -1.36
CA ALA A 130 -5.90 -18.64 -0.60
C ALA A 130 -6.79 -18.39 0.64
N LEU A 131 -6.62 -17.23 1.29
CA LEU A 131 -7.42 -16.81 2.42
C LEU A 131 -8.75 -16.15 2.02
N GLY A 132 -9.06 -16.02 0.73
CA GLY A 132 -10.29 -15.41 0.23
C GLY A 132 -10.30 -13.88 0.30
N VAL A 133 -9.12 -13.27 0.32
CA VAL A 133 -8.95 -11.81 0.28
C VAL A 133 -8.61 -11.38 -1.14
N VAL A 134 -9.19 -10.30 -1.63
CA VAL A 134 -8.89 -9.73 -2.94
C VAL A 134 -7.67 -8.83 -2.84
N PRO A 135 -6.53 -9.18 -3.47
CA PRO A 135 -5.38 -8.29 -3.48
C PRO A 135 -5.57 -7.18 -4.53
N VAL A 136 -5.19 -5.96 -4.15
CA VAL A 136 -5.06 -4.80 -5.02
C VAL A 136 -3.62 -4.35 -4.96
N LEU A 137 -2.93 -4.33 -6.09
CA LEU A 137 -1.52 -3.91 -6.14
C LEU A 137 -1.40 -2.41 -6.42
N SER A 138 -0.36 -1.79 -5.88
CA SER A 138 0.01 -0.42 -6.24
C SER A 138 1.47 -0.35 -6.65
N THR A 139 1.77 0.37 -7.74
CA THR A 139 3.16 0.76 -8.03
C THR A 139 3.65 1.71 -6.95
N LYS A 140 4.98 1.77 -6.79
CA LYS A 140 5.64 2.88 -6.08
C LYS A 140 5.40 4.19 -6.85
N ALA A 141 5.55 5.30 -6.17
CA ALA A 141 5.49 6.61 -6.81
C ALA A 141 6.79 6.99 -7.55
N ASP A 142 7.87 6.26 -7.34
CA ASP A 142 9.23 6.51 -7.87
C ASP A 142 9.79 5.32 -8.65
N ASP A 143 10.96 5.55 -9.29
CA ASP A 143 11.76 4.60 -10.04
C ASP A 143 13.26 4.82 -9.76
N LEU A 144 13.61 5.18 -8.51
CA LEU A 144 14.94 5.64 -8.13
C LEU A 144 15.92 4.51 -7.77
N GLU A 145 15.53 3.25 -7.91
CA GLU A 145 16.29 2.08 -7.46
C GLU A 145 17.68 1.99 -8.10
N GLU A 146 17.79 2.22 -9.40
CA GLU A 146 19.04 2.16 -10.13
C GLU A 146 20.00 3.25 -9.67
N TRP A 147 19.49 4.45 -9.47
CA TRP A 147 20.26 5.57 -8.98
C TRP A 147 20.84 5.33 -7.58
N GLN A 148 20.17 4.53 -6.77
CA GLN A 148 20.60 4.13 -5.44
C GLN A 148 21.52 2.90 -5.43
N GLY A 149 21.88 2.38 -6.60
CA GLY A 149 22.68 1.16 -6.71
C GLY A 149 21.92 -0.13 -6.44
N GLY A 150 20.58 -0.06 -6.52
CA GLY A 150 19.70 -1.19 -6.30
C GLY A 150 19.23 -1.88 -7.58
N ALA A 151 17.90 -2.08 -7.69
CA ALA A 151 17.27 -2.67 -8.88
C ALA A 151 17.49 -1.81 -10.14
N PRO A 152 17.47 -2.41 -11.33
CA PRO A 152 17.44 -1.66 -12.58
C PRO A 152 16.26 -0.69 -12.64
N HIS A 153 16.38 0.35 -13.46
CA HIS A 153 15.33 1.34 -13.68
C HIS A 153 13.97 0.71 -13.94
N ASP A 154 12.93 1.22 -13.27
CA ASP A 154 11.53 0.76 -13.32
C ASP A 154 11.32 -0.75 -13.01
N TYR A 155 12.32 -1.46 -12.51
CA TYR A 155 12.22 -2.90 -12.29
C TYR A 155 11.08 -3.24 -11.31
N ILE A 156 11.06 -2.61 -10.14
CA ILE A 156 10.04 -2.88 -9.10
C ILE A 156 8.64 -2.60 -9.63
N ASN A 157 8.44 -1.43 -10.25
CA ASN A 157 7.13 -1.06 -10.83
C ASN A 157 6.74 -1.98 -11.99
N SER A 158 7.70 -2.38 -12.83
CA SER A 158 7.43 -3.32 -13.92
C SER A 158 7.02 -4.70 -13.41
N VAL A 159 7.62 -5.17 -12.31
CA VAL A 159 7.21 -6.41 -11.63
C VAL A 159 5.78 -6.29 -11.11
N ILE A 160 5.46 -5.20 -10.42
CA ILE A 160 4.10 -4.99 -9.88
C ILE A 160 3.05 -5.04 -11.00
N ARG A 161 3.29 -4.31 -12.10
CA ARG A 161 2.39 -4.31 -13.27
C ARG A 161 2.25 -5.70 -13.88
N ARG A 162 3.36 -6.42 -14.04
CA ARG A 162 3.38 -7.78 -14.60
C ARG A 162 2.64 -8.77 -13.72
N VAL A 163 2.82 -8.72 -12.40
CA VAL A 163 2.11 -9.59 -11.46
C VAL A 163 0.62 -9.26 -11.46
N ALA A 164 0.24 -7.97 -11.41
CA ALA A 164 -1.17 -7.56 -11.49
C ALA A 164 -1.84 -8.11 -12.76
N ALA A 165 -1.19 -7.97 -13.91
CA ALA A 165 -1.70 -8.48 -15.19
C ALA A 165 -1.80 -10.01 -15.20
N ALA A 166 -0.78 -10.73 -14.70
CA ALA A 166 -0.75 -12.19 -14.68
C ALA A 166 -1.87 -12.81 -13.83
N TYR A 167 -2.27 -12.14 -12.75
CA TYR A 167 -3.36 -12.60 -11.88
C TYR A 167 -4.72 -11.92 -12.17
N GLY A 168 -4.78 -11.00 -13.12
CA GLY A 168 -6.00 -10.23 -13.42
C GLY A 168 -6.46 -9.37 -12.22
N LEU A 169 -5.52 -8.75 -11.50
CA LEU A 169 -5.79 -7.97 -10.30
C LEU A 169 -6.01 -6.49 -10.60
N PRO A 170 -6.80 -5.79 -9.77
CA PRO A 170 -6.82 -4.34 -9.79
C PRO A 170 -5.43 -3.77 -9.50
N LEU A 171 -5.05 -2.75 -10.26
CA LEU A 171 -3.78 -2.04 -10.13
C LEU A 171 -4.01 -0.55 -9.93
N ILE A 172 -3.40 0.01 -8.90
CA ILE A 172 -3.22 1.46 -8.73
C ILE A 172 -1.86 1.81 -9.31
N ASP A 173 -1.81 2.42 -10.51
CA ASP A 173 -0.54 2.92 -11.05
C ASP A 173 -0.21 4.29 -10.46
N LEU A 174 0.25 4.29 -9.20
CA LEU A 174 0.60 5.49 -8.48
C LEU A 174 1.78 6.23 -9.14
N TYR A 175 2.73 5.48 -9.71
CA TYR A 175 3.84 6.05 -10.47
C TYR A 175 3.34 6.92 -11.62
N ALA A 176 2.45 6.41 -12.43
CA ALA A 176 1.87 7.18 -13.53
C ALA A 176 1.07 8.38 -13.02
N GLY A 177 0.30 8.20 -11.94
CA GLY A 177 -0.51 9.27 -11.35
C GLY A 177 0.29 10.43 -10.75
N THR A 178 1.48 10.17 -10.23
CA THR A 178 2.31 11.19 -9.57
C THR A 178 3.23 11.94 -10.52
N ARG A 179 3.49 11.46 -11.72
CA ARG A 179 4.45 12.07 -12.67
C ARG A 179 4.16 13.52 -13.05
N GLY A 180 2.91 13.93 -13.02
CA GLY A 180 2.50 15.30 -13.33
C GLY A 180 2.41 16.24 -12.13
N LEU A 181 2.67 15.75 -10.92
CA LEU A 181 2.55 16.58 -9.73
C LEU A 181 3.66 17.63 -9.66
N PRO A 182 3.34 18.86 -9.21
CA PRO A 182 4.32 19.92 -9.07
C PRO A 182 5.30 19.64 -7.92
N VAL A 183 6.48 20.24 -8.00
CA VAL A 183 7.38 20.35 -6.86
C VAL A 183 6.74 21.29 -5.83
N VAL A 184 6.66 20.85 -4.59
CA VAL A 184 6.09 21.63 -3.50
C VAL A 184 7.07 21.71 -2.32
N PRO A 185 7.00 22.77 -1.49
CA PRO A 185 7.77 22.82 -0.25
C PRO A 185 7.46 21.63 0.65
N ASN A 186 8.49 21.08 1.25
CA ASN A 186 8.36 19.98 2.18
C ASN A 186 8.29 20.54 3.62
N PRO A 187 7.15 20.41 4.33
CA PRO A 187 7.02 20.94 5.68
C PRO A 187 7.90 20.21 6.70
N GLU A 188 8.27 18.95 6.44
CA GLU A 188 9.13 18.15 7.31
C GLU A 188 10.61 18.52 7.13
N LEU A 189 10.98 18.95 5.93
CA LEU A 189 12.35 19.33 5.55
C LEU A 189 12.31 20.60 4.69
N PRO A 190 12.16 21.79 5.27
CA PRO A 190 11.89 23.03 4.54
C PRO A 190 12.97 23.42 3.51
N ASN A 191 14.20 22.92 3.68
CA ASN A 191 15.30 23.14 2.73
C ASN A 191 15.38 22.08 1.62
N ARG A 192 14.46 21.12 1.59
CA ARG A 192 14.44 20.00 0.66
C ARG A 192 13.03 19.82 0.11
N PRO A 193 12.65 20.51 -0.98
CA PRO A 193 11.33 20.40 -1.55
C PRO A 193 11.05 18.99 -2.08
N PHE A 194 9.79 18.61 -2.12
CA PHE A 194 9.37 17.40 -2.83
C PHE A 194 9.73 17.50 -4.31
N THR A 195 10.16 16.39 -4.90
CA THR A 195 10.47 16.31 -6.34
C THR A 195 9.21 16.42 -7.19
N LYS A 196 9.38 16.54 -8.52
CA LYS A 196 8.27 16.59 -9.49
C LYS A 196 7.26 15.46 -9.35
N ASN A 197 7.67 14.29 -8.90
CA ASN A 197 6.79 13.14 -8.71
C ASN A 197 6.15 13.08 -7.31
N GLY A 198 6.16 14.18 -6.58
CA GLY A 198 5.61 14.24 -5.24
C GLY A 198 6.45 13.49 -4.19
N LEU A 199 7.72 13.25 -4.48
CA LEU A 199 8.66 12.61 -3.58
C LEU A 199 9.48 13.63 -2.82
N LEU A 200 9.93 13.23 -1.63
CA LEU A 200 10.98 13.93 -0.91
C LEU A 200 12.28 13.77 -1.67
N ASP A 201 12.88 14.81 -1.99
CA ASP A 201 14.19 15.11 -2.51
C ASP A 201 14.94 14.07 -3.39
N GLU A 202 15.94 14.61 -4.12
CA GLU A 202 16.82 13.89 -5.04
C GLU A 202 17.77 12.91 -4.34
N TRP A 203 17.92 12.97 -3.02
CA TRP A 203 18.91 12.23 -2.25
C TRP A 203 18.35 10.98 -1.57
N GLY A 204 17.03 10.74 -1.72
CA GLY A 204 16.42 9.43 -1.56
C GLY A 204 16.48 8.77 -0.19
N TYR A 205 16.78 9.51 0.87
CA TYR A 205 16.78 8.90 2.20
C TYR A 205 15.39 8.75 2.82
N TYR A 206 14.40 9.49 2.33
CA TYR A 206 13.01 9.40 2.78
C TYR A 206 12.09 9.49 1.59
N PHE A 207 11.54 8.37 1.18
CA PHE A 207 10.57 8.25 0.08
C PHE A 207 9.15 8.58 0.55
N HIS A 208 9.00 9.65 1.31
CA HIS A 208 7.69 10.05 1.74
C HIS A 208 6.99 10.87 0.66
N LEU A 209 5.73 10.56 0.46
CA LEU A 209 4.91 11.25 -0.53
C LEU A 209 4.60 12.68 -0.09
N SER A 210 4.56 13.61 -1.05
CA SER A 210 4.03 14.95 -0.83
C SER A 210 2.55 14.90 -0.40
N PRO A 211 2.00 15.96 0.19
CA PRO A 211 0.57 16.04 0.51
C PRO A 211 -0.33 15.71 -0.68
N GLN A 212 0.03 16.18 -1.88
CA GLN A 212 -0.72 15.90 -3.11
C GLN A 212 -0.65 14.43 -3.51
N ALA A 213 0.53 13.81 -3.42
CA ALA A 213 0.70 12.39 -3.72
C ALA A 213 0.03 11.50 -2.67
N LYS A 214 0.08 11.87 -1.39
CA LYS A 214 -0.68 11.20 -0.31
C LYS A 214 -2.19 11.25 -0.60
N ARG A 215 -2.71 12.44 -0.97
CA ARG A 215 -4.11 12.60 -1.36
C ARG A 215 -4.47 11.75 -2.57
N LEU A 216 -3.66 11.78 -3.64
CA LEU A 216 -3.89 10.98 -4.84
C LEU A 216 -3.94 9.49 -4.53
N ARG A 217 -3.01 8.98 -3.72
CA ARG A 217 -2.98 7.58 -3.29
C ARG A 217 -4.27 7.21 -2.54
N THR A 218 -4.69 8.02 -1.58
CA THR A 218 -5.92 7.77 -0.82
C THR A 218 -7.17 7.82 -1.71
N LEU A 219 -7.25 8.77 -2.64
CA LEU A 219 -8.33 8.82 -3.64
C LEU A 219 -8.33 7.60 -4.55
N SER A 220 -7.16 7.15 -5.00
CA SER A 220 -7.03 5.96 -5.86
C SER A 220 -7.51 4.70 -5.14
N LEU A 221 -7.21 4.56 -3.84
CA LEU A 221 -7.75 3.51 -3.00
C LEU A 221 -9.29 3.56 -2.98
N LEU A 222 -9.86 4.73 -2.69
CA LEU A 222 -11.32 4.90 -2.64
C LEU A 222 -11.99 4.63 -3.98
N TRP A 223 -11.41 5.05 -5.11
CA TRP A 223 -11.93 4.74 -6.45
C TRP A 223 -11.94 3.24 -6.74
N VAL A 224 -10.90 2.52 -6.32
CA VAL A 224 -10.90 1.06 -6.43
C VAL A 224 -11.98 0.46 -5.54
N MET A 225 -12.11 0.93 -4.28
CA MET A 225 -13.12 0.45 -3.34
C MET A 225 -14.55 0.72 -3.79
N GLN A 226 -14.77 1.76 -4.59
CA GLN A 226 -16.10 2.06 -5.19
C GLN A 226 -16.60 0.93 -6.12
N ARG A 227 -15.69 0.07 -6.61
CA ARG A 227 -15.97 -1.06 -7.49
C ARG A 227 -16.34 -2.34 -6.73
N PHE A 228 -16.18 -2.36 -5.44
CA PHE A 228 -16.54 -3.46 -4.53
C PHE A 228 -17.85 -3.15 -3.79
#